data_09ecb7962d25fe46f80ae5faf14dbbfc
#
_entry.id   09ecb7962d25fe46f80ae5faf14dbbfc
#
_cell.length_a   1.000
_cell.length_b   1.000
_cell.length_c   1.000
_cell.angle_alpha   90.00
_cell.angle_beta   90.00
_cell.angle_gamma   90.00
#
_symmetry.space_group_name_H-M   'P 1'
#
loop_
_entity.id
_entity.type
_entity.pdbx_description
1 polymer ?
#
loop_
_entity_poly.entity_id
_entity_poly.type
_entity_poly.pdbx_seq_one_letter_code
_entity_poly.pdbx_strand_id
1 'polypeptide(L)'
;MKITMLGTGHATVTNCYNTCFTISENNKHFLVDAGGGNGILKQLKDSNIKPADIVAMFISHTHTDHIMGAVWIIRVIGRKYLVEDYKTPFNIYGNNEAISAIRKMCEAVLPQKWNDLFEDKIILNVVDTGVETNILNKKIEFFDINAKKVKQTGFMMWLNESEKFTFIGDETCSETTKKYVENSKWLFADAYMAGKEAEEYNPIQKHHHSTVKFVAELCKELNVKNVIMSHTVDTDLENRKKLFTEDAH
;
A
#
# COMPACT_ATOMS: atom_id res chain seq x y z
N MET A 1 -15.16 8.19 5.06
CA MET A 1 -13.85 7.66 4.61
C MET A 1 -13.93 7.27 3.15
N LYS A 2 -12.87 7.51 2.37
CA LYS A 2 -12.79 7.22 0.93
C LYS A 2 -11.44 6.55 0.63
N ILE A 3 -11.46 5.52 -0.22
CA ILE A 3 -10.23 4.95 -0.80
C ILE A 3 -10.10 5.47 -2.23
N THR A 4 -8.92 5.95 -2.60
CA THR A 4 -8.61 6.39 -3.96
C THR A 4 -7.43 5.60 -4.48
N MET A 5 -7.66 4.77 -5.50
CA MET A 5 -6.59 4.04 -6.18
C MET A 5 -5.76 5.01 -7.01
N LEU A 6 -4.46 5.01 -6.80
CA LEU A 6 -3.49 5.80 -7.56
C LEU A 6 -2.78 4.95 -8.61
N GLY A 7 -2.67 3.65 -8.34
CA GLY A 7 -2.14 2.65 -9.25
C GLY A 7 -2.60 1.25 -8.88
N THR A 8 -2.63 0.35 -9.85
CA THR A 8 -3.16 -1.01 -9.68
C THR A 8 -2.24 -2.10 -10.23
N GLY A 9 -1.10 -1.72 -10.82
CA GLY A 9 -0.23 -2.65 -11.52
C GLY A 9 0.89 -3.21 -10.65
N HIS A 10 1.41 -4.37 -11.06
CA HIS A 10 2.61 -4.98 -10.47
C HIS A 10 3.91 -4.29 -10.94
N ALA A 11 5.08 -4.86 -10.59
CA ALA A 11 6.38 -4.23 -10.78
C ALA A 11 6.69 -3.76 -12.22
N THR A 12 6.36 -4.54 -13.24
CA THR A 12 6.81 -4.30 -14.62
C THR A 12 5.72 -3.78 -15.57
N VAL A 13 4.60 -3.29 -15.03
CA VAL A 13 3.52 -2.69 -15.82
C VAL A 13 3.98 -1.41 -16.53
N THR A 14 3.42 -1.18 -17.71
CA THR A 14 3.71 -0.01 -18.56
C THR A 14 2.45 0.77 -18.94
N ASN A 15 1.27 0.16 -18.85
CA ASN A 15 -0.01 0.74 -19.26
C ASN A 15 -0.80 1.31 -18.07
N CYS A 16 -0.37 1.04 -16.82
CA CYS A 16 -0.92 1.62 -15.62
C CYS A 16 0.20 1.93 -14.61
N TYR A 17 -0.14 2.60 -13.52
CA TYR A 17 0.84 2.87 -12.46
C TYR A 17 0.87 1.73 -11.44
N ASN A 18 2.01 1.56 -10.77
CA ASN A 18 2.23 0.54 -9.76
C ASN A 18 1.29 0.72 -8.56
N THR A 19 1.00 -0.39 -7.89
CA THR A 19 0.02 -0.44 -6.79
C THR A 19 0.34 0.55 -5.69
N CYS A 20 -0.55 1.50 -5.51
CA CYS A 20 -0.58 2.42 -4.37
C CYS A 20 -1.96 3.09 -4.28
N PHE A 21 -2.33 3.52 -3.10
CA PHE A 21 -3.64 4.13 -2.86
C PHE A 21 -3.62 5.10 -1.68
N THR A 22 -4.66 5.90 -1.54
CA THR A 22 -4.88 6.70 -0.34
C THR A 22 -6.16 6.29 0.37
N ILE A 23 -6.11 6.31 1.71
CA ILE A 23 -7.27 6.33 2.58
C ILE A 23 -7.47 7.78 3.01
N SER A 24 -8.67 8.31 2.85
CA SER A 24 -8.93 9.74 3.01
C SER A 24 -10.12 10.01 3.93
N GLU A 25 -9.96 10.99 4.82
CA GLU A 25 -11.01 11.51 5.67
C GLU A 25 -10.79 13.02 5.89
N ASN A 26 -11.84 13.83 5.74
CA ASN A 26 -11.79 15.30 5.95
C ASN A 26 -10.66 15.99 5.18
N ASN A 27 -10.45 15.65 3.90
CA ASN A 27 -9.37 16.16 3.03
C ASN A 27 -7.95 15.90 3.58
N LYS A 28 -7.78 14.95 4.48
CA LYS A 28 -6.49 14.40 4.88
C LYS A 28 -6.33 13.00 4.32
N HIS A 29 -5.09 12.65 3.98
CA HIS A 29 -4.79 11.41 3.26
C HIS A 29 -3.71 10.62 3.97
N PHE A 30 -3.94 9.32 4.10
CA PHE A 30 -2.95 8.31 4.45
C PHE A 30 -2.57 7.59 3.16
N LEU A 31 -1.33 7.75 2.71
CA LEU A 31 -0.80 7.11 1.52
C LEU A 31 -0.28 5.72 1.87
N VAL A 32 -0.72 4.71 1.15
CA VAL A 32 -0.25 3.32 1.28
C VAL A 32 0.50 2.95 0.01
N ASP A 33 1.78 2.67 0.16
CA ASP A 33 2.80 2.56 -0.86
C ASP A 33 2.90 3.80 -1.78
N ALA A 34 3.95 3.89 -2.56
CA ALA A 34 4.23 5.09 -3.35
C ALA A 34 4.50 4.79 -4.83
N GLY A 35 4.43 3.52 -5.22
CA GLY A 35 4.72 3.11 -6.58
C GLY A 35 6.19 3.24 -6.99
N GLY A 36 6.48 3.05 -8.27
CA GLY A 36 7.82 2.88 -8.82
C GLY A 36 8.60 4.16 -9.10
N GLY A 37 8.11 5.35 -8.76
CA GLY A 37 8.88 6.58 -8.99
C GLY A 37 8.05 7.86 -9.04
N ASN A 38 8.51 8.87 -9.83
CA ASN A 38 7.89 10.19 -9.85
C ASN A 38 6.46 10.20 -10.43
N GLY A 39 6.05 9.14 -11.09
CA GLY A 39 4.67 8.96 -11.57
C GLY A 39 3.63 9.13 -10.47
N ILE A 40 3.97 8.86 -9.20
CA ILE A 40 3.09 9.12 -8.05
C ILE A 40 2.57 10.57 -8.01
N LEU A 41 3.41 11.54 -8.39
CA LEU A 41 3.02 12.95 -8.39
C LEU A 41 1.93 13.24 -9.43
N LYS A 42 1.99 12.55 -10.59
CA LYS A 42 0.94 12.63 -11.61
C LYS A 42 -0.35 11.99 -11.11
N GLN A 43 -0.26 10.80 -10.50
CA GLN A 43 -1.43 10.09 -9.96
C GLN A 43 -2.16 10.91 -8.88
N LEU A 44 -1.41 11.54 -7.97
CA LEU A 44 -1.96 12.45 -6.97
C LEU A 44 -2.66 13.65 -7.61
N LYS A 45 -2.02 14.29 -8.60
CA LYS A 45 -2.58 15.43 -9.34
C LYS A 45 -3.88 15.05 -10.04
N ASP A 46 -3.89 13.94 -10.77
CA ASP A 46 -5.05 13.46 -11.52
C ASP A 46 -6.23 13.08 -10.58
N SER A 47 -5.89 12.66 -9.37
CA SER A 47 -6.85 12.36 -8.29
C SER A 47 -7.27 13.58 -7.46
N ASN A 48 -6.80 14.80 -7.81
CA ASN A 48 -7.02 16.03 -7.06
C ASN A 48 -6.54 15.97 -5.59
N ILE A 49 -5.47 15.22 -5.32
CA ILE A 49 -4.86 15.10 -4.00
C ILE A 49 -3.60 15.96 -3.98
N LYS A 50 -3.55 16.92 -3.06
CA LYS A 50 -2.34 17.73 -2.84
C LYS A 50 -1.38 16.96 -1.94
N PRO A 51 -0.08 16.82 -2.30
CA PRO A 51 0.90 16.17 -1.42
C PRO A 51 0.95 16.77 -0.01
N ALA A 52 0.64 18.07 0.11
CA ALA A 52 0.55 18.76 1.39
C ALA A 52 -0.56 18.27 2.33
N ASP A 53 -1.56 17.58 1.80
CA ASP A 53 -2.68 17.05 2.58
C ASP A 53 -2.45 15.56 2.95
N ILE A 54 -1.33 14.96 2.52
CA ILE A 54 -0.89 13.64 2.98
C ILE A 54 -0.29 13.79 4.37
N VAL A 55 -0.94 13.24 5.38
CA VAL A 55 -0.53 13.35 6.79
C VAL A 55 0.36 12.21 7.24
N ALA A 56 0.27 11.07 6.55
CA ALA A 56 1.10 9.90 6.82
C ALA A 56 1.30 9.07 5.54
N MET A 57 2.39 8.32 5.50
CA MET A 57 2.70 7.34 4.46
C MET A 57 3.08 6.02 5.13
N PHE A 58 2.63 4.92 4.57
CA PHE A 58 3.06 3.57 4.94
C PHE A 58 3.69 2.90 3.73
N ILE A 59 4.84 2.26 3.92
CA ILE A 59 5.51 1.45 2.91
C ILE A 59 5.54 0.00 3.38
N SER A 60 4.87 -0.85 2.62
CA SER A 60 4.67 -2.27 2.96
C SER A 60 5.98 -3.07 2.93
N HIS A 61 6.83 -2.82 1.93
CA HIS A 61 8.11 -3.49 1.74
C HIS A 61 9.03 -2.76 0.75
N THR A 62 10.21 -3.34 0.47
CA THR A 62 11.32 -2.69 -0.26
C THR A 62 11.33 -2.90 -1.77
N HIS A 63 10.36 -3.58 -2.38
CA HIS A 63 10.32 -3.72 -3.83
C HIS A 63 10.17 -2.34 -4.52
N THR A 64 10.79 -2.21 -5.69
CA THR A 64 10.92 -0.93 -6.39
C THR A 64 9.58 -0.29 -6.75
N ASP A 65 8.59 -1.10 -7.05
CA ASP A 65 7.24 -0.69 -7.42
C ASP A 65 6.35 -0.25 -6.24
N HIS A 66 6.86 -0.36 -5.01
CA HIS A 66 6.20 0.12 -3.79
C HIS A 66 6.93 1.31 -3.15
N ILE A 67 8.28 1.30 -3.15
CA ILE A 67 9.08 2.23 -2.34
C ILE A 67 9.65 3.43 -3.10
N MET A 68 9.93 3.31 -4.41
CA MET A 68 10.70 4.33 -5.13
C MET A 68 10.00 5.69 -5.20
N GLY A 69 8.68 5.71 -5.22
CA GLY A 69 7.90 6.95 -5.17
C GLY A 69 8.00 7.71 -3.85
N ALA A 70 8.38 7.03 -2.75
CA ALA A 70 8.51 7.64 -1.42
C ALA A 70 9.51 8.81 -1.41
N VAL A 71 10.62 8.70 -2.13
CA VAL A 71 11.61 9.78 -2.25
C VAL A 71 10.99 11.05 -2.86
N TRP A 72 10.10 10.90 -3.83
CA TRP A 72 9.42 12.02 -4.46
C TRP A 72 8.39 12.67 -3.54
N ILE A 73 7.66 11.88 -2.76
CA ILE A 73 6.74 12.37 -1.74
C ILE A 73 7.51 13.17 -0.68
N ILE A 74 8.60 12.60 -0.14
CA ILE A 74 9.48 13.25 0.83
C ILE A 74 10.04 14.55 0.26
N ARG A 75 10.49 14.55 -0.99
CA ARG A 75 11.01 15.75 -1.67
C ARG A 75 9.98 16.86 -1.73
N VAL A 76 8.73 16.56 -2.09
CA VAL A 76 7.68 17.57 -2.24
C VAL A 76 7.20 18.08 -0.87
N ILE A 77 6.98 17.19 0.09
CA ILE A 77 6.59 17.56 1.46
C ILE A 77 7.72 18.30 2.17
N GLY A 78 8.97 17.85 2.02
CA GLY A 78 10.15 18.52 2.58
C GLY A 78 10.31 19.96 2.06
N ARG A 79 10.01 20.21 0.77
CA ARG A 79 9.97 21.57 0.24
C ARG A 79 9.00 22.47 1.02
N LYS A 80 7.85 21.94 1.43
CA LYS A 80 6.86 22.68 2.20
C LYS A 80 7.42 23.12 3.56
N TYR A 81 8.14 22.24 4.26
CA TYR A 81 8.82 22.60 5.51
C TYR A 81 9.91 23.66 5.33
N LEU A 82 10.62 23.59 4.21
CA LEU A 82 11.74 24.53 3.94
C LEU A 82 11.29 25.93 3.49
N VAL A 83 10.08 26.06 2.96
CA VAL A 83 9.58 27.33 2.36
C VAL A 83 8.44 27.92 3.17
N GLU A 84 7.64 27.09 3.81
CA GLU A 84 6.47 27.48 4.59
C GLU A 84 6.72 27.12 6.06
N ASP A 85 6.21 27.89 7.02
CA ASP A 85 6.28 27.57 8.46
C ASP A 85 5.26 26.45 8.80
N TYR A 86 5.42 25.28 8.14
CA TYR A 86 4.58 24.13 8.35
C TYR A 86 5.08 23.32 9.55
N LYS A 87 4.20 23.09 10.55
CA LYS A 87 4.60 22.53 11.86
C LYS A 87 4.15 21.10 12.10
N THR A 88 3.15 20.61 11.35
CA THR A 88 2.65 19.24 11.56
C THR A 88 3.65 18.21 11.03
N PRO A 89 4.17 17.29 11.85
CA PRO A 89 5.10 16.28 11.37
C PRO A 89 4.46 15.35 10.32
N PHE A 90 5.29 14.93 9.35
CA PHE A 90 4.93 13.93 8.37
C PHE A 90 5.47 12.57 8.83
N ASN A 91 4.57 11.65 9.15
CA ASN A 91 4.93 10.33 9.66
C ASN A 91 5.02 9.32 8.52
N ILE A 92 6.12 8.56 8.50
CA ILE A 92 6.34 7.45 7.57
C ILE A 92 6.44 6.18 8.39
N TYR A 93 5.62 5.19 8.06
CA TYR A 93 5.56 3.89 8.71
C TYR A 93 6.06 2.80 7.77
N GLY A 94 6.74 1.80 8.28
CA GLY A 94 7.19 0.62 7.55
C GLY A 94 7.99 -0.31 8.44
N ASN A 95 8.27 -1.52 7.97
CA ASN A 95 9.21 -2.38 8.69
C ASN A 95 10.63 -1.80 8.67
N ASN A 96 11.52 -2.38 9.47
CA ASN A 96 12.90 -1.89 9.61
C ASN A 96 13.65 -1.82 8.26
N GLU A 97 13.41 -2.77 7.36
CA GLU A 97 14.07 -2.79 6.03
C GLU A 97 13.57 -1.63 5.15
N ALA A 98 12.26 -1.40 5.11
CA ALA A 98 11.66 -0.31 4.34
C ALA A 98 12.10 1.06 4.88
N ILE A 99 12.07 1.27 6.18
CA ILE A 99 12.50 2.51 6.82
C ILE A 99 14.00 2.78 6.58
N SER A 100 14.85 1.76 6.73
CA SER A 100 16.28 1.87 6.45
C SER A 100 16.54 2.19 4.97
N ALA A 101 15.80 1.56 4.04
CA ALA A 101 15.93 1.81 2.61
C ALA A 101 15.53 3.25 2.26
N ILE A 102 14.39 3.74 2.78
CA ILE A 102 13.94 5.14 2.58
C ILE A 102 15.03 6.11 3.04
N ARG A 103 15.58 5.92 4.24
CA ARG A 103 16.62 6.79 4.78
C ARG A 103 17.84 6.83 3.85
N LYS A 104 18.37 5.66 3.48
CA LYS A 104 19.55 5.55 2.59
C LYS A 104 19.30 6.15 1.21
N MET A 105 18.13 5.92 0.61
CA MET A 105 17.77 6.52 -0.68
C MET A 105 17.76 8.05 -0.58
N CYS A 106 17.12 8.62 0.46
CA CYS A 106 17.09 10.05 0.65
C CYS A 106 18.47 10.65 0.87
N GLU A 107 19.32 10.01 1.66
CA GLU A 107 20.73 10.42 1.88
C GLU A 107 21.51 10.43 0.58
N ALA A 108 21.30 9.44 -0.30
CA ALA A 108 22.02 9.33 -1.57
C ALA A 108 21.58 10.36 -2.62
N VAL A 109 20.30 10.74 -2.68
CA VAL A 109 19.75 11.48 -3.82
C VAL A 109 19.14 12.84 -3.48
N LEU A 110 18.88 13.16 -2.21
CA LEU A 110 18.35 14.46 -1.80
C LEU A 110 19.46 15.36 -1.24
N PRO A 111 19.40 16.69 -1.49
CA PRO A 111 20.29 17.64 -0.84
C PRO A 111 20.21 17.58 0.70
N GLN A 112 21.31 17.88 1.38
CA GLN A 112 21.44 17.78 2.85
C GLN A 112 20.27 18.43 3.59
N LYS A 113 19.82 19.61 3.20
CA LYS A 113 18.70 20.32 3.83
C LYS A 113 17.37 19.54 3.87
N TRP A 114 17.16 18.53 3.00
CA TRP A 114 16.04 17.60 3.13
C TRP A 114 16.31 16.52 4.16
N ASN A 115 17.55 16.05 4.22
CA ASN A 115 17.97 15.06 5.21
C ASN A 115 17.95 15.64 6.63
N ASP A 116 18.19 16.93 6.78
CA ASP A 116 18.09 17.65 8.05
C ASP A 116 16.64 17.76 8.60
N LEU A 117 15.63 17.44 7.77
CA LEU A 117 14.23 17.42 8.21
C LEU A 117 13.84 16.13 8.93
N PHE A 118 14.63 15.08 8.80
CA PHE A 118 14.33 13.83 9.48
C PHE A 118 14.46 14.00 11.00
N GLU A 119 13.64 13.24 11.74
CA GLU A 119 13.53 13.22 13.21
C GLU A 119 12.79 14.42 13.83
N ASP A 120 12.76 15.58 13.16
CA ASP A 120 11.98 16.75 13.62
C ASP A 120 10.68 16.94 12.82
N LYS A 121 10.75 16.94 11.50
CA LYS A 121 9.63 17.20 10.59
C LYS A 121 9.14 15.97 9.84
N ILE A 122 10.05 15.07 9.50
CA ILE A 122 9.77 13.80 8.83
C ILE A 122 10.16 12.69 9.79
N ILE A 123 9.17 12.02 10.34
CA ILE A 123 9.36 11.01 11.39
C ILE A 123 9.29 9.63 10.77
N LEU A 124 10.37 8.86 10.91
CA LEU A 124 10.46 7.49 10.47
C LEU A 124 10.06 6.54 11.61
N ASN A 125 8.95 5.84 11.43
CA ASN A 125 8.39 4.95 12.45
C ASN A 125 8.57 3.50 11.99
N VAL A 126 9.43 2.76 12.67
CA VAL A 126 9.54 1.31 12.46
C VAL A 126 8.36 0.61 13.10
N VAL A 127 7.66 -0.23 12.33
CA VAL A 127 6.52 -1.03 12.79
C VAL A 127 6.77 -2.52 12.62
N ASP A 128 6.18 -3.31 13.49
CA ASP A 128 6.21 -4.78 13.49
C ASP A 128 4.87 -5.31 14.01
N THR A 129 4.72 -6.62 14.06
CA THR A 129 3.50 -7.28 14.53
C THR A 129 3.07 -6.80 15.93
N GLY A 130 1.82 -6.37 16.03
CA GLY A 130 1.22 -5.88 17.28
C GLY A 130 1.53 -4.42 17.59
N VAL A 131 2.31 -3.71 16.76
CA VAL A 131 2.47 -2.26 16.90
C VAL A 131 1.18 -1.56 16.52
N GLU A 132 0.70 -0.68 17.39
CA GLU A 132 -0.52 0.09 17.20
C GLU A 132 -0.23 1.58 17.08
N THR A 133 -1.02 2.27 16.27
CA THR A 133 -0.99 3.75 16.15
C THR A 133 -2.35 4.29 15.73
N ASN A 134 -2.46 5.62 15.69
CA ASN A 134 -3.65 6.29 15.17
C ASN A 134 -3.28 7.14 13.93
N ILE A 135 -3.94 6.86 12.81
CA ILE A 135 -3.84 7.65 11.58
C ILE A 135 -5.25 8.03 11.14
N LEU A 136 -5.48 9.29 10.80
CA LEU A 136 -6.82 9.82 10.47
C LEU A 136 -7.86 9.55 11.58
N ASN A 137 -7.44 9.63 12.84
CA ASN A 137 -8.27 9.31 14.01
C ASN A 137 -8.81 7.86 14.01
N LYS A 138 -8.16 6.95 13.29
CA LYS A 138 -8.48 5.53 13.24
C LYS A 138 -7.35 4.73 13.85
N LYS A 139 -7.69 3.77 14.70
CA LYS A 139 -6.73 2.81 15.22
C LYS A 139 -6.22 1.93 14.09
N ILE A 140 -4.91 1.77 14.00
CA ILE A 140 -4.21 0.86 13.08
C ILE A 140 -3.36 -0.11 13.91
N GLU A 141 -3.39 -1.36 13.53
CA GLU A 141 -2.49 -2.40 14.03
C GLU A 141 -1.73 -3.01 12.86
N PHE A 142 -0.40 -3.06 12.96
CA PHE A 142 0.47 -3.65 11.96
C PHE A 142 0.76 -5.12 12.25
N PHE A 143 1.03 -5.89 11.18
CA PHE A 143 1.40 -7.29 11.30
C PHE A 143 2.34 -7.75 10.19
N ASP A 144 3.16 -8.74 10.48
CA ASP A 144 4.01 -9.40 9.49
C ASP A 144 3.15 -10.29 8.58
N ILE A 145 3.29 -10.15 7.27
CA ILE A 145 2.59 -10.96 6.28
C ILE A 145 3.23 -12.35 6.15
N ASN A 146 4.45 -12.53 6.69
CA ASN A 146 5.29 -13.73 6.55
C ASN A 146 5.67 -14.02 5.08
N ALA A 147 5.94 -12.98 4.33
CA ALA A 147 6.43 -13.08 2.97
C ALA A 147 7.81 -13.77 2.91
N LYS A 148 8.05 -14.56 1.86
CA LYS A 148 9.24 -15.42 1.80
C LYS A 148 10.48 -14.74 1.26
N LYS A 149 10.33 -13.76 0.36
CA LYS A 149 11.47 -13.13 -0.33
C LYS A 149 11.97 -11.89 0.38
N VAL A 150 11.05 -11.05 0.77
CA VAL A 150 11.30 -9.75 1.38
C VAL A 150 10.30 -9.57 2.52
N LYS A 151 10.73 -9.08 3.67
CA LYS A 151 9.80 -8.80 4.77
C LYS A 151 8.72 -7.82 4.32
N GLN A 152 7.47 -8.24 4.41
CA GLN A 152 6.30 -7.43 4.09
C GLN A 152 5.45 -7.23 5.34
N THR A 153 4.93 -6.03 5.48
CA THR A 153 4.05 -5.66 6.59
C THR A 153 2.68 -5.31 6.06
N GLY A 154 1.66 -5.87 6.66
CA GLY A 154 0.26 -5.52 6.47
C GLY A 154 -0.27 -4.69 7.64
N PHE A 155 -1.51 -4.25 7.53
CA PHE A 155 -2.18 -3.58 8.64
C PHE A 155 -3.69 -3.81 8.63
N MET A 156 -4.28 -3.72 9.83
CA MET A 156 -5.71 -3.52 10.02
C MET A 156 -5.97 -2.07 10.44
N MET A 157 -6.97 -1.44 9.85
CA MET A 157 -7.49 -0.13 10.26
C MET A 157 -8.94 -0.28 10.73
N TRP A 158 -9.23 0.08 11.96
CA TRP A 158 -10.58 0.05 12.48
C TRP A 158 -11.39 1.24 11.97
N LEU A 159 -12.44 0.97 11.20
CA LEU A 159 -13.34 1.97 10.62
C LEU A 159 -14.31 2.53 11.66
N ASN A 160 -14.75 1.65 12.55
CA ASN A 160 -15.55 1.89 13.74
C ASN A 160 -15.31 0.74 14.74
N GLU A 161 -16.12 0.61 15.79
CA GLU A 161 -15.96 -0.39 16.86
C GLU A 161 -16.05 -1.85 16.36
N SER A 162 -16.71 -2.11 15.22
CA SER A 162 -17.00 -3.47 14.73
C SER A 162 -16.49 -3.77 13.32
N GLU A 163 -16.07 -2.76 12.57
CA GLU A 163 -15.70 -2.90 11.17
C GLU A 163 -14.24 -2.53 10.95
N LYS A 164 -13.53 -3.36 10.20
CA LYS A 164 -12.12 -3.11 9.85
C LYS A 164 -11.87 -3.16 8.34
N PHE A 165 -10.87 -2.40 7.91
CA PHE A 165 -10.18 -2.52 6.64
C PHE A 165 -8.87 -3.27 6.89
N THR A 166 -8.55 -4.27 6.07
CA THR A 166 -7.30 -5.03 6.15
C THR A 166 -6.54 -4.95 4.85
N PHE A 167 -5.23 -4.64 4.93
CA PHE A 167 -4.28 -4.63 3.82
C PHE A 167 -3.24 -5.72 4.04
N ILE A 168 -3.06 -6.61 3.05
CA ILE A 168 -2.16 -7.76 3.12
C ILE A 168 -1.01 -7.75 2.10
N GLY A 169 -0.65 -6.56 1.57
CA GLY A 169 0.46 -6.43 0.63
C GLY A 169 0.23 -7.10 -0.72
N ASP A 170 1.29 -7.64 -1.29
CA ASP A 170 1.32 -8.31 -2.59
C ASP A 170 1.69 -9.81 -2.50
N GLU A 171 1.43 -10.41 -1.36
CA GLU A 171 1.59 -11.84 -1.12
C GLU A 171 0.24 -12.56 -0.99
N THR A 172 0.27 -13.86 -1.24
CA THR A 172 -0.87 -14.74 -0.97
C THR A 172 -1.14 -14.80 0.53
N CYS A 173 -2.41 -14.70 0.93
CA CYS A 173 -2.81 -14.82 2.32
C CYS A 173 -2.41 -16.19 2.90
N SER A 174 -1.55 -16.18 3.92
CA SER A 174 -1.08 -17.37 4.61
C SER A 174 -1.97 -17.73 5.80
N GLU A 175 -1.84 -18.95 6.33
CA GLU A 175 -2.57 -19.38 7.53
C GLU A 175 -2.35 -18.44 8.73
N THR A 176 -1.15 -17.86 8.86
CA THR A 176 -0.82 -16.93 9.95
C THR A 176 -1.46 -15.56 9.77
N THR A 177 -1.80 -15.17 8.54
CA THR A 177 -2.42 -13.88 8.23
C THR A 177 -3.95 -13.94 8.18
N LYS A 178 -4.56 -15.13 8.03
CA LYS A 178 -6.02 -15.31 7.99
C LYS A 178 -6.74 -14.62 9.17
N LYS A 179 -6.21 -14.72 10.38
CA LYS A 179 -6.80 -14.09 11.59
C LYS A 179 -6.97 -12.57 11.48
N TYR A 180 -6.11 -11.89 10.71
CA TYR A 180 -6.22 -10.45 10.47
C TYR A 180 -7.23 -10.12 9.37
N VAL A 181 -7.43 -11.04 8.41
CA VAL A 181 -8.37 -10.90 7.30
C VAL A 181 -9.80 -11.24 7.68
N GLU A 182 -9.98 -12.24 8.56
CA GLU A 182 -11.28 -12.74 8.97
C GLU A 182 -12.23 -11.63 9.41
N ASN A 183 -13.50 -11.68 8.91
CA ASN A 183 -14.55 -10.70 9.19
C ASN A 183 -14.22 -9.25 8.77
N SER A 184 -13.29 -9.03 7.85
CA SER A 184 -13.01 -7.69 7.34
C SER A 184 -14.21 -7.13 6.59
N LYS A 185 -14.55 -5.87 6.83
CA LYS A 185 -15.50 -5.14 5.99
C LYS A 185 -14.92 -4.89 4.61
N TRP A 186 -13.63 -4.58 4.56
CA TRP A 186 -12.86 -4.40 3.33
C TRP A 186 -11.53 -5.12 3.44
N LEU A 187 -11.19 -5.90 2.43
CA LEU A 187 -9.87 -6.47 2.22
C LEU A 187 -9.22 -5.80 1.01
N PHE A 188 -7.96 -5.40 1.14
CA PHE A 188 -7.12 -5.06 0.01
C PHE A 188 -6.11 -6.20 -0.20
N ALA A 189 -6.16 -6.84 -1.36
CA ALA A 189 -5.36 -8.02 -1.66
C ALA A 189 -4.74 -7.97 -3.05
N ASP A 190 -3.59 -8.60 -3.19
CA ASP A 190 -2.99 -8.93 -4.47
C ASP A 190 -3.91 -9.87 -5.25
N ALA A 191 -4.11 -9.56 -6.53
CA ALA A 191 -4.81 -10.41 -7.50
C ALA A 191 -4.10 -10.29 -8.85
N TYR A 192 -2.93 -10.92 -8.92
CA TYR A 192 -1.94 -10.73 -9.98
C TYR A 192 -2.50 -11.02 -11.36
N MET A 193 -3.27 -12.11 -11.52
CA MET A 193 -3.82 -12.52 -12.80
C MET A 193 -5.22 -13.15 -12.68
N ALA A 194 -5.92 -13.15 -13.82
CA ALA A 194 -7.25 -13.71 -14.02
C ALA A 194 -7.34 -14.47 -15.33
N GLY A 195 -8.42 -15.23 -15.52
CA GLY A 195 -8.71 -15.97 -16.74
C GLY A 195 -7.73 -17.11 -17.00
N LYS A 196 -7.50 -17.41 -18.27
CA LYS A 196 -6.67 -18.56 -18.68
C LYS A 196 -5.24 -18.54 -18.15
N GLU A 197 -4.63 -17.38 -18.03
CA GLU A 197 -3.28 -17.25 -17.47
C GLU A 197 -3.23 -17.67 -15.99
N ALA A 198 -4.34 -17.51 -15.28
CA ALA A 198 -4.47 -17.91 -13.89
C ALA A 198 -4.68 -19.41 -13.68
N GLU A 199 -5.20 -20.16 -14.70
CA GLU A 199 -5.50 -21.58 -14.56
C GLU A 199 -4.23 -22.42 -14.31
N GLU A 200 -3.11 -22.04 -14.92
CA GLU A 200 -1.80 -22.71 -14.75
C GLU A 200 -1.02 -22.18 -13.53
N TYR A 201 -1.52 -21.13 -12.89
CA TYR A 201 -0.85 -20.49 -11.76
C TYR A 201 -1.37 -21.03 -10.44
N ASN A 202 -0.50 -21.66 -9.66
CA ASN A 202 -0.83 -22.11 -8.31
C ASN A 202 -0.24 -21.16 -7.26
N PRO A 203 -1.05 -20.29 -6.63
CA PRO A 203 -0.58 -19.32 -5.65
C PRO A 203 0.10 -19.98 -4.45
N ILE A 204 -0.43 -21.11 -3.98
CA ILE A 204 0.07 -21.84 -2.80
C ILE A 204 1.46 -22.44 -3.08
N GLN A 205 1.68 -22.99 -4.26
CA GLN A 205 2.98 -23.59 -4.63
C GLN A 205 4.03 -22.54 -4.98
N LYS A 206 3.65 -21.50 -5.71
CA LYS A 206 4.56 -20.43 -6.13
C LYS A 206 4.79 -19.39 -5.03
N HIS A 207 3.91 -19.31 -4.04
CA HIS A 207 4.04 -18.50 -2.81
C HIS A 207 4.34 -17.02 -2.99
N HIS A 208 3.82 -16.36 -4.04
CA HIS A 208 4.12 -14.96 -4.30
C HIS A 208 2.88 -14.15 -4.53
N HIS A 209 2.12 -14.45 -5.56
CA HIS A 209 0.96 -13.67 -5.96
C HIS A 209 -0.30 -14.51 -5.93
N SER A 210 -1.43 -13.87 -5.70
CA SER A 210 -2.74 -14.51 -5.75
C SER A 210 -3.37 -14.40 -7.14
N THR A 211 -4.36 -15.26 -7.40
CA THR A 211 -5.27 -15.08 -8.54
C THR A 211 -6.57 -14.47 -8.06
N VAL A 212 -7.34 -13.88 -8.97
CA VAL A 212 -8.69 -13.37 -8.68
C VAL A 212 -9.57 -14.43 -8.04
N LYS A 213 -9.58 -15.64 -8.61
CA LYS A 213 -10.36 -16.78 -8.10
C LYS A 213 -9.95 -17.15 -6.67
N PHE A 214 -8.65 -17.27 -6.41
CA PHE A 214 -8.14 -17.59 -5.06
C PHE A 214 -8.58 -16.53 -4.04
N VAL A 215 -8.47 -15.25 -4.37
CA VAL A 215 -8.90 -14.17 -3.47
C VAL A 215 -10.40 -14.19 -3.24
N ALA A 216 -11.21 -14.49 -4.27
CA ALA A 216 -12.65 -14.60 -4.12
C ALA A 216 -13.07 -15.75 -3.20
N GLU A 217 -12.42 -16.92 -3.34
CA GLU A 217 -12.63 -18.08 -2.46
C GLU A 217 -12.21 -17.77 -1.01
N LEU A 218 -11.06 -17.13 -0.83
CA LEU A 218 -10.59 -16.66 0.49
C LEU A 218 -11.58 -15.70 1.16
N CYS A 219 -12.15 -14.78 0.39
CA CYS A 219 -13.15 -13.85 0.91
C CYS A 219 -14.42 -14.56 1.40
N LYS A 220 -14.86 -15.61 0.68
CA LYS A 220 -15.99 -16.44 1.09
C LYS A 220 -15.66 -17.21 2.38
N GLU A 221 -14.49 -17.85 2.43
CA GLU A 221 -14.01 -18.61 3.60
C GLU A 221 -13.94 -17.74 4.86
N LEU A 222 -13.36 -16.53 4.73
CA LEU A 222 -13.06 -15.66 5.87
C LEU A 222 -14.15 -14.59 6.15
N ASN A 223 -15.34 -14.74 5.55
CA ASN A 223 -16.46 -13.80 5.73
C ASN A 223 -16.10 -12.32 5.47
N VAL A 224 -15.27 -12.07 4.46
CA VAL A 224 -14.93 -10.72 4.00
C VAL A 224 -16.13 -10.13 3.24
N LYS A 225 -16.51 -8.89 3.54
CA LYS A 225 -17.70 -8.28 2.92
C LYS A 225 -17.44 -7.66 1.56
N ASN A 226 -16.27 -7.03 1.40
CA ASN A 226 -15.86 -6.38 0.16
C ASN A 226 -14.36 -6.56 -0.03
N VAL A 227 -13.93 -6.70 -1.28
CA VAL A 227 -12.51 -6.81 -1.62
C VAL A 227 -12.12 -5.79 -2.68
N ILE A 228 -10.92 -5.22 -2.52
CA ILE A 228 -10.22 -4.44 -3.54
C ILE A 228 -9.07 -5.30 -4.01
N MET A 229 -9.15 -5.75 -5.26
CA MET A 229 -8.12 -6.55 -5.91
C MET A 229 -7.20 -5.63 -6.71
N SER A 230 -5.90 -5.76 -6.51
CA SER A 230 -4.88 -4.91 -7.11
C SER A 230 -3.59 -5.69 -7.40
N HIS A 231 -2.52 -5.01 -7.74
CA HIS A 231 -1.21 -5.60 -8.07
C HIS A 231 -1.26 -6.54 -9.28
N THR A 232 -1.97 -6.11 -10.33
CA THR A 232 -2.34 -6.95 -11.46
C THR A 232 -1.41 -6.77 -12.65
N VAL A 233 -1.36 -7.77 -13.53
CA VAL A 233 -0.79 -7.63 -14.88
C VAL A 233 -1.60 -6.59 -15.68
N ASP A 234 -0.96 -5.94 -16.66
CA ASP A 234 -1.57 -4.90 -17.49
C ASP A 234 -1.70 -5.30 -18.97
N THR A 235 -1.63 -6.59 -19.26
CA THR A 235 -1.70 -7.16 -20.61
C THR A 235 -3.07 -6.97 -21.27
N ASP A 236 -4.14 -6.93 -20.47
CA ASP A 236 -5.51 -6.77 -20.98
C ASP A 236 -6.36 -5.86 -20.06
N LEU A 237 -5.99 -4.56 -20.00
CA LEU A 237 -6.69 -3.59 -19.16
C LEU A 237 -8.15 -3.36 -19.59
N GLU A 238 -8.45 -3.45 -20.88
CA GLU A 238 -9.79 -3.20 -21.43
C GLU A 238 -10.78 -4.28 -20.96
N ASN A 239 -10.36 -5.54 -20.92
CA ASN A 239 -11.18 -6.67 -20.51
C ASN A 239 -11.05 -7.03 -19.02
N ARG A 240 -10.13 -6.37 -18.28
CA ARG A 240 -9.86 -6.68 -16.87
C ARG A 240 -11.13 -6.78 -16.03
N LYS A 241 -12.06 -5.84 -16.18
CA LYS A 241 -13.32 -5.86 -15.42
C LYS A 241 -14.13 -7.12 -15.71
N LYS A 242 -14.21 -7.54 -16.97
CA LYS A 242 -14.92 -8.75 -17.36
C LYS A 242 -14.26 -10.00 -16.78
N LEU A 243 -12.95 -10.15 -16.99
CA LEU A 243 -12.17 -11.28 -16.49
C LEU A 243 -12.26 -11.42 -14.97
N PHE A 244 -12.12 -10.30 -14.24
CA PHE A 244 -12.23 -10.30 -12.78
C PHE A 244 -13.64 -10.68 -12.30
N THR A 245 -14.68 -10.24 -13.02
CA THR A 245 -16.06 -10.60 -12.68
C THR A 245 -16.32 -12.09 -12.93
N GLU A 246 -15.82 -12.64 -14.03
CA GLU A 246 -15.99 -14.05 -14.39
C GLU A 246 -15.26 -14.97 -13.39
N ASP A 247 -14.03 -14.62 -12.99
CA ASP A 247 -13.23 -15.43 -12.07
C ASP A 247 -13.66 -15.31 -10.59
N ALA A 248 -14.35 -14.22 -10.22
CA ALA A 248 -14.81 -14.00 -8.85
C ALA A 248 -16.13 -14.71 -8.51
N HIS A 249 -16.85 -15.24 -9.49
CA HIS A 249 -18.12 -15.95 -9.34
C HIS A 249 -17.94 -17.46 -9.33
#